data_21e45269e235eecd975e7b36c7fed097
#
_entry.id   21e45269e235eecd975e7b36c7fed097
#
_cell.length_a   1.000
_cell.length_b   1.000
_cell.length_c   1.000
_cell.angle_alpha   90.00
_cell.angle_beta   90.00
_cell.angle_gamma   90.00
#
_symmetry.space_group_name_H-M   'P 1'
#
loop_
_entity.id
_entity.type
_entity.pdbx_description
1 polymer ?
#
loop_
_entity_poly.entity_id
_entity_poly.type
_entity_poly.pdbx_seq_one_letter_code
_entity_poly.pdbx_strand_id
1 'polypeptide(L)'
;MKRIYFLLGALCCFSFFVQAESPANPDLAKAEKIYKRSCATCHGKSGEKPAMGESKIINQLNAEEISSARFDNKSGKIVGAGNPAKQRLSDQEIHALSEFIPDLK
;
A
#
# COMPACT_ATOMS: atom_id res chain seq x y z
N MET A 1 -38.39 32.63 -51.59
CA MET A 1 -38.19 31.38 -50.84
C MET A 1 -36.94 31.52 -49.99
N LYS A 2 -37.10 31.69 -48.74
CA LYS A 2 -35.98 31.77 -47.80
C LYS A 2 -35.72 30.37 -47.23
N ARG A 3 -34.58 29.78 -47.55
CA ARG A 3 -34.15 28.52 -46.97
C ARG A 3 -33.49 28.82 -45.62
N ILE A 4 -34.15 28.41 -44.54
CA ILE A 4 -33.61 28.49 -43.22
C ILE A 4 -32.76 27.24 -43.03
N TYR A 5 -31.44 27.42 -42.96
CA TYR A 5 -30.52 26.34 -42.56
C TYR A 5 -30.45 26.31 -41.05
N PHE A 6 -31.09 25.32 -40.46
CA PHE A 6 -30.87 24.95 -39.04
C PHE A 6 -29.53 24.29 -38.93
N LEU A 7 -28.57 25.04 -38.45
CA LEU A 7 -27.32 24.46 -37.96
C LEU A 7 -27.58 23.83 -36.56
N LEU A 8 -27.80 22.53 -36.55
CA LEU A 8 -27.75 21.77 -35.29
C LEU A 8 -26.30 21.72 -34.84
N GLY A 9 -25.96 22.57 -33.89
CA GLY A 9 -24.74 22.45 -33.14
C GLY A 9 -24.81 21.20 -32.23
N ALA A 10 -24.10 20.16 -32.63
CA ALA A 10 -23.90 19.00 -31.77
C ALA A 10 -23.00 19.42 -30.60
N LEU A 11 -23.62 19.64 -29.45
CA LEU A 11 -22.92 19.86 -28.19
C LEU A 11 -22.40 18.52 -27.74
N CYS A 12 -21.15 18.21 -28.11
CA CYS A 12 -20.43 17.05 -27.55
C CYS A 12 -20.12 17.34 -26.06
N CYS A 13 -20.99 16.87 -25.19
CA CYS A 13 -20.68 16.77 -23.78
C CYS A 13 -19.63 15.67 -23.60
N PHE A 14 -18.36 16.07 -23.62
CA PHE A 14 -17.29 15.21 -23.11
C PHE A 14 -17.48 15.08 -21.61
N SER A 15 -18.19 14.06 -21.20
CA SER A 15 -18.21 13.65 -19.80
C SER A 15 -16.84 13.07 -19.48
N PHE A 16 -15.98 13.89 -18.88
CA PHE A 16 -14.78 13.39 -18.24
C PHE A 16 -15.22 12.50 -17.07
N PHE A 17 -15.20 11.20 -17.29
CA PHE A 17 -15.24 10.27 -16.19
C PHE A 17 -13.93 10.41 -15.42
N VAL A 18 -13.95 11.19 -14.35
CA VAL A 18 -12.91 11.11 -13.32
C VAL A 18 -13.13 9.79 -12.61
N GLN A 19 -12.40 8.76 -13.02
CA GLN A 19 -12.30 7.55 -12.24
C GLN A 19 -11.50 7.92 -10.99
N ALA A 20 -12.21 8.12 -9.89
CA ALA A 20 -11.60 8.10 -8.59
C ALA A 20 -11.06 6.67 -8.39
N GLU A 21 -9.74 6.50 -8.46
CA GLU A 21 -9.10 5.25 -8.06
C GLU A 21 -9.54 4.99 -6.63
N SER A 22 -10.31 3.91 -6.47
CA SER A 22 -10.76 3.47 -5.15
C SER A 22 -9.53 3.12 -4.33
N PRO A 23 -9.33 3.68 -3.11
CA PRO A 23 -8.22 3.30 -2.25
C PRO A 23 -8.32 1.85 -1.74
N ALA A 24 -9.28 1.08 -2.20
CA ALA A 24 -9.59 -0.26 -1.75
C ALA A 24 -8.69 -1.37 -2.34
N ASN A 25 -7.80 -1.07 -3.28
CA ASN A 25 -6.91 -2.07 -3.85
C ASN A 25 -5.44 -1.74 -3.53
N PRO A 26 -4.87 -2.38 -2.50
CA PRO A 26 -3.47 -2.17 -2.16
C PRO A 26 -2.56 -2.61 -3.31
N ASP A 27 -1.51 -1.84 -3.59
CA ASP A 27 -0.52 -2.19 -4.59
C ASP A 27 0.41 -3.30 -4.06
N LEU A 28 -0.01 -4.54 -4.22
CA LEU A 28 0.72 -5.71 -3.72
C LEU A 28 2.05 -5.92 -4.45
N ALA A 29 2.15 -5.54 -5.72
CA ALA A 29 3.41 -5.63 -6.46
C ALA A 29 4.45 -4.66 -5.91
N LYS A 30 4.04 -3.46 -5.53
CA LYS A 30 4.90 -2.49 -4.85
C LYS A 30 5.28 -2.95 -3.46
N ALA A 31 4.34 -3.51 -2.71
CA ALA A 31 4.59 -4.08 -1.39
C ALA A 31 5.62 -5.21 -1.44
N GLU A 32 5.56 -6.09 -2.43
CA GLU A 32 6.53 -7.15 -2.64
C GLU A 32 7.95 -6.59 -2.84
N LYS A 33 8.10 -5.57 -3.67
CA LYS A 33 9.39 -4.92 -3.91
C LYS A 33 9.94 -4.28 -2.65
N ILE A 34 9.11 -3.59 -1.89
CA ILE A 34 9.50 -2.97 -0.62
C ILE A 34 9.92 -4.05 0.38
N TYR A 35 9.15 -5.13 0.49
CA TYR A 35 9.43 -6.22 1.39
C TYR A 35 10.80 -6.86 1.09
N LYS A 36 11.04 -7.22 -0.15
CA LYS A 36 12.32 -7.84 -0.60
C LYS A 36 13.51 -6.93 -0.33
N ARG A 37 13.37 -5.64 -0.53
CA ARG A 37 14.46 -4.67 -0.37
C ARG A 37 14.72 -4.28 1.07
N SER A 38 13.67 -4.13 1.88
CA SER A 38 13.78 -3.47 3.19
C SER A 38 13.41 -4.33 4.39
N CYS A 39 12.79 -5.48 4.19
CA CYS A 39 12.24 -6.29 5.28
C CYS A 39 12.81 -7.70 5.33
N ALA A 40 13.02 -8.32 4.17
CA ALA A 40 13.41 -9.72 4.06
C ALA A 40 14.76 -10.04 4.69
N THR A 41 15.69 -9.10 4.73
CA THR A 41 17.02 -9.29 5.34
C THR A 41 16.92 -9.71 6.81
N CYS A 42 15.99 -9.12 7.56
CA CYS A 42 15.78 -9.43 8.97
C CYS A 42 14.65 -10.42 9.20
N HIS A 43 13.58 -10.37 8.42
CA HIS A 43 12.38 -11.18 8.62
C HIS A 43 12.31 -12.44 7.76
N GLY A 44 13.27 -12.65 6.85
CA GLY A 44 13.29 -13.79 5.93
C GLY A 44 12.43 -13.56 4.67
N LYS A 45 12.61 -14.42 3.67
CA LYS A 45 11.88 -14.32 2.39
C LYS A 45 10.36 -14.41 2.54
N SER A 46 9.91 -15.18 3.52
CA SER A 46 8.49 -15.45 3.79
C SER A 46 8.01 -14.85 5.13
N GLY A 47 8.78 -13.93 5.71
CA GLY A 47 8.44 -13.36 7.03
C GLY A 47 8.52 -14.35 8.18
N GLU A 48 9.29 -15.43 8.03
CA GLU A 48 9.37 -16.57 8.95
C GLU A 48 10.38 -16.39 10.07
N LYS A 49 11.23 -15.35 10.00
CA LYS A 49 12.28 -15.13 10.98
C LYS A 49 11.91 -14.02 11.97
N PRO A 50 12.10 -14.22 13.28
CA PRO A 50 12.07 -13.12 14.21
C PRO A 50 13.28 -12.23 13.96
N ALA A 51 13.06 -10.95 13.62
CA ALA A 51 14.14 -10.01 13.38
C ALA A 51 15.02 -9.89 14.64
N MET A 52 16.32 -10.09 14.47
CA MET A 52 17.30 -10.07 15.57
C MET A 52 16.98 -11.04 16.72
N GLY A 53 16.15 -12.05 16.49
CA GLY A 53 15.73 -13.02 17.51
C GLY A 53 14.72 -12.49 18.53
N GLU A 54 14.26 -11.24 18.40
CA GLU A 54 13.44 -10.56 19.42
C GLU A 54 12.05 -10.18 18.93
N SER A 55 11.87 -9.96 17.63
CA SER A 55 10.57 -9.56 17.10
C SER A 55 9.63 -10.75 16.92
N LYS A 56 8.33 -10.46 16.80
CA LYS A 56 7.34 -11.47 16.40
C LYS A 56 7.61 -11.97 14.98
N ILE A 57 7.24 -13.21 14.71
CA ILE A 57 7.27 -13.79 13.37
C ILE A 57 6.11 -13.16 12.58
N ILE A 58 6.42 -12.29 11.62
CA ILE A 58 5.42 -11.40 11.02
C ILE A 58 4.44 -12.11 10.08
N ASN A 59 4.78 -13.25 9.50
CA ASN A 59 3.84 -14.00 8.68
C ASN A 59 2.73 -14.71 9.50
N GLN A 60 2.83 -14.69 10.82
CA GLN A 60 1.80 -15.21 11.73
C GLN A 60 0.82 -14.12 12.19
N LEU A 61 1.09 -12.87 11.85
CA LEU A 61 0.24 -11.73 12.19
C LEU A 61 -0.82 -11.50 11.09
N ASN A 62 -1.97 -10.98 11.49
CA ASN A 62 -2.98 -10.52 10.53
C ASN A 62 -2.68 -9.10 10.05
N ALA A 63 -3.43 -8.64 9.03
CA ALA A 63 -3.22 -7.33 8.42
C ALA A 63 -3.38 -6.17 9.42
N GLU A 64 -4.33 -6.26 10.33
CA GLU A 64 -4.58 -5.23 11.35
C GLU A 64 -3.42 -5.13 12.34
N GLU A 65 -2.93 -6.26 12.83
CA GLU A 65 -1.79 -6.31 13.75
C GLU A 65 -0.52 -5.73 13.10
N ILE A 66 -0.27 -6.05 11.83
CA ILE A 66 0.87 -5.53 11.09
C ILE A 66 0.72 -4.03 10.86
N SER A 67 -0.44 -3.56 10.44
CA SER A 67 -0.72 -2.16 10.21
C SER A 67 -0.52 -1.33 11.48
N SER A 68 -1.12 -1.76 12.58
CA SER A 68 -0.99 -1.10 13.89
C SER A 68 0.47 -1.01 14.34
N ALA A 69 1.21 -2.10 14.30
CA ALA A 69 2.61 -2.12 14.69
C ALA A 69 3.48 -1.20 13.80
N ARG A 70 3.19 -1.12 12.50
CA ARG A 70 3.94 -0.25 11.59
C ARG A 70 3.66 1.22 11.82
N PHE A 71 2.42 1.60 12.06
CA PHE A 71 2.10 2.97 12.44
C PHE A 71 2.75 3.36 13.75
N ASP A 72 2.77 2.48 14.74
CA ASP A 72 3.44 2.71 16.02
C ASP A 72 4.97 2.85 15.84
N ASN A 73 5.58 2.06 14.98
CA ASN A 73 6.99 2.22 14.63
C ASN A 73 7.28 3.51 13.87
N LYS A 74 6.41 3.87 12.91
CA LYS A 74 6.55 5.10 12.12
C LYS A 74 6.44 6.35 12.98
N SER A 75 5.52 6.37 13.93
CA SER A 75 5.31 7.49 14.86
C SER A 75 6.36 7.58 15.98
N GLY A 76 7.23 6.56 16.11
CA GLY A 76 8.21 6.48 17.17
C GLY A 76 7.68 5.97 18.52
N LYS A 77 6.42 5.55 18.58
CA LYS A 77 5.82 4.97 19.79
C LYS A 77 6.49 3.66 20.19
N ILE A 78 6.89 2.85 19.20
CA ILE A 78 7.71 1.66 19.39
C ILE A 78 9.10 1.95 18.80
N VAL A 79 10.14 1.75 19.57
CA VAL A 79 11.53 1.94 19.15
C VAL A 79 12.14 0.60 18.78
N GLY A 80 12.79 0.53 17.63
CA GLY A 80 13.48 -0.67 17.15
C GLY A 80 14.45 -0.39 16.01
N ALA A 81 15.37 -1.30 15.75
CA ALA A 81 16.40 -1.17 14.71
C ALA A 81 15.82 -0.97 13.30
N GLY A 82 14.63 -1.49 13.04
CA GLY A 82 13.94 -1.32 11.75
C GLY A 82 13.20 0.00 11.57
N ASN A 83 13.13 0.87 12.56
CA ASN A 83 12.36 2.10 12.51
C ASN A 83 12.77 3.05 11.38
N PRO A 84 14.06 3.26 11.04
CA PRO A 84 14.43 4.13 9.94
C PRO A 84 13.81 3.71 8.60
N ALA A 85 13.73 2.41 8.30
CA ALA A 85 13.07 1.90 7.10
C ALA A 85 11.54 2.10 7.16
N LYS A 86 10.94 1.86 8.32
CA LYS A 86 9.49 1.97 8.53
C LYS A 86 9.01 3.42 8.50
N GLN A 87 9.81 4.37 9.00
CA GLN A 87 9.49 5.80 8.97
C GLN A 87 9.43 6.39 7.57
N ARG A 88 10.08 5.77 6.60
CA ARG A 88 10.06 6.19 5.19
C ARG A 88 8.83 5.71 4.43
N LEU A 89 8.05 4.79 5.00
CA LEU A 89 6.87 4.24 4.35
C LEU A 89 5.73 5.27 4.35
N SER A 90 5.04 5.41 3.22
CA SER A 90 3.76 6.11 3.17
C SER A 90 2.67 5.27 3.85
N ASP A 91 1.56 5.90 4.21
CA ASP A 91 0.42 5.19 4.79
C ASP A 91 -0.15 4.14 3.83
N GLN A 92 -0.15 4.45 2.52
CA GLN A 92 -0.55 3.49 1.48
C GLN A 92 0.40 2.30 1.38
N GLU A 93 1.70 2.53 1.51
CA GLU A 93 2.70 1.46 1.53
C GLU A 93 2.58 0.59 2.77
N ILE A 94 2.28 1.18 3.92
CA ILE A 94 1.99 0.43 5.16
C ILE A 94 0.75 -0.44 4.95
N HIS A 95 -0.31 0.09 4.37
CA HIS A 95 -1.51 -0.67 4.08
C HIS A 95 -1.23 -1.83 3.13
N ALA A 96 -0.53 -1.58 2.02
CA ALA A 96 -0.18 -2.61 1.06
C ALA A 96 0.69 -3.72 1.67
N LEU A 97 1.69 -3.37 2.48
CA LEU A 97 2.52 -4.35 3.20
C LEU A 97 1.71 -5.16 4.21
N SER A 98 0.75 -4.54 4.87
CA SER A 98 -0.12 -5.20 5.86
C SER A 98 -1.01 -6.27 5.23
N GLU A 99 -1.42 -6.08 3.99
CA GLU A 99 -2.15 -7.08 3.22
C GLU A 99 -1.22 -8.13 2.60
N PHE A 100 -0.02 -7.74 2.21
CA PHE A 100 0.95 -8.62 1.54
C PHE A 100 1.60 -9.64 2.49
N ILE A 101 2.04 -9.20 3.67
CA ILE A 101 2.85 -10.02 4.58
C ILE A 101 2.12 -11.26 5.10
N PRO A 102 0.84 -11.24 5.49
CA PRO A 102 0.14 -12.43 5.96
C PRO A 102 0.08 -13.57 4.95
N ASP A 103 0.17 -13.25 3.65
CA ASP A 103 0.13 -14.22 2.56
C ASP A 103 1.51 -14.77 2.17
N LEU A 104 2.57 -14.29 2.82
CA LEU A 104 3.93 -14.83 2.68
C LEU A 104 4.05 -16.17 3.43
N LYS A 105 3.78 -17.26 2.75
CA LYS A 105 3.91 -18.61 3.34
C LYS A 105 4.55 -19.58 2.37
#